data_ad9bdf5f71fe9c43ce12b9cbe43e06a1
#
_entry.id   ad9bdf5f71fe9c43ce12b9cbe43e06a1
#
_cell.length_a   1.000
_cell.length_b   1.000
_cell.length_c   1.000
_cell.angle_alpha   90.00
_cell.angle_beta   90.00
_cell.angle_gamma   90.00
#
_symmetry.space_group_name_H-M   'P 1'
#
loop_
_entity.id
_entity.type
_entity.pdbx_description
1 polymer ?
#
loop_
_entity_poly.entity_id
_entity_poly.type
_entity_poly.pdbx_seq_one_letter_code
_entity_poly.pdbx_strand_id
1 'polypeptide(L)'
;MRAEPFAPDELTRDGFLGGRVTIMQPRAGFRSSTDAVFLAAAVPARPGESVLELGCGAGAAILCLGARVAGLSLAGLELQPGYAALAAANAEANGRALQVHAGDLAA
;
A
#
# COMPACT_ATOMS: atom_id res chain seq x y z
N MET A 1 -6.39 16.48 -6.20
CA MET A 1 -6.78 15.16 -5.67
C MET A 1 -7.06 14.19 -6.81
N ARG A 2 -6.57 12.99 -6.69
CA ARG A 2 -6.79 11.98 -7.72
C ARG A 2 -8.06 11.18 -7.45
N ALA A 3 -9.11 11.42 -8.21
CA ALA A 3 -10.39 10.74 -8.06
C ALA A 3 -10.52 9.53 -9.00
N GLU A 4 -10.08 9.65 -10.26
CA GLU A 4 -10.19 8.56 -11.22
C GLU A 4 -9.04 7.56 -11.09
N PRO A 5 -9.23 6.29 -11.54
CA PRO A 5 -8.18 5.29 -11.56
C PRO A 5 -7.00 5.73 -12.45
N PHE A 6 -5.82 5.21 -12.13
CA PHE A 6 -4.64 5.41 -12.98
C PHE A 6 -4.72 4.51 -14.19
N ALA A 7 -4.39 5.04 -15.36
CA ALA A 7 -4.23 4.23 -16.57
C ALA A 7 -2.89 3.48 -16.53
N PRO A 8 -2.77 2.31 -17.19
CA PRO A 8 -1.54 1.52 -17.14
C PRO A 8 -0.28 2.27 -17.57
N ASP A 9 -0.38 3.17 -18.53
CA ASP A 9 0.77 3.95 -19.01
C ASP A 9 1.18 5.08 -18.05
N GLU A 10 0.36 5.38 -17.06
CA GLU A 10 0.70 6.32 -15.99
C GLU A 10 1.51 5.68 -14.86
N LEU A 11 1.72 4.37 -14.90
CA LEU A 11 2.30 3.61 -13.80
C LEU A 11 3.68 3.07 -14.11
N THR A 12 4.48 2.92 -13.07
CA THR A 12 5.69 2.10 -13.07
C THR A 12 5.48 0.90 -12.16
N ARG A 13 6.33 -0.12 -12.28
CA ARG A 13 6.34 -1.29 -11.39
C ARG A 13 7.68 -1.30 -10.70
N ASP A 14 7.65 -1.17 -9.37
CA ASP A 14 8.86 -1.04 -8.59
C ASP A 14 8.95 -2.14 -7.54
N GLY A 15 10.13 -2.76 -7.44
CA GLY A 15 10.38 -3.83 -6.47
C GLY A 15 10.81 -3.30 -5.13
N PHE A 16 10.32 -3.95 -4.08
CA PHE A 16 10.67 -3.67 -2.69
C PHE A 16 11.10 -5.00 -2.02
N LEU A 17 11.94 -4.91 -1.00
CA LEU A 17 12.40 -6.09 -0.24
C LEU A 17 13.01 -7.15 -1.16
N GLY A 18 13.92 -6.72 -2.04
CA GLY A 18 14.60 -7.64 -2.97
C GLY A 18 13.65 -8.29 -3.98
N GLY A 19 12.56 -7.62 -4.33
CA GLY A 19 11.57 -8.13 -5.27
C GLY A 19 10.46 -8.97 -4.65
N ARG A 20 10.43 -9.11 -3.33
CA ARG A 20 9.37 -9.85 -2.64
C ARG A 20 8.03 -9.13 -2.70
N VAL A 21 8.04 -7.83 -2.91
CA VAL A 21 6.85 -6.99 -3.09
C VAL A 21 7.06 -6.16 -4.33
N THR A 22 6.07 -6.14 -5.22
CA THR A 22 6.08 -5.30 -6.41
C THR A 22 4.93 -4.31 -6.30
N ILE A 23 5.23 -3.01 -6.43
CA ILE A 23 4.26 -1.95 -6.30
C ILE A 23 4.13 -1.19 -7.62
N MET A 24 2.89 -1.10 -8.12
CA MET A 24 2.56 -0.19 -9.20
C MET A 24 2.37 1.20 -8.59
N GLN A 25 3.05 2.19 -9.14
CA GLN A 25 3.02 3.57 -8.66
C GLN A 25 2.92 4.53 -9.82
N PRO A 26 2.34 5.73 -9.62
CA PRO A 26 2.30 6.72 -10.68
C PRO A 26 3.71 7.17 -11.06
N ARG A 27 3.93 7.40 -12.35
CA ARG A 27 5.19 7.98 -12.84
C ARG A 27 5.40 9.38 -12.30
N ALA A 28 4.30 10.11 -12.13
CA ALA A 28 4.28 11.46 -11.58
C ALA A 28 3.29 11.50 -10.42
N GLY A 29 3.63 12.22 -9.37
CA GLY A 29 2.84 12.31 -8.16
C GLY A 29 3.56 11.65 -6.98
N PHE A 30 2.81 11.26 -5.97
CA PHE A 30 3.41 10.64 -4.79
C PHE A 30 3.91 9.22 -5.11
N ARG A 31 5.17 8.98 -4.74
CA ARG A 31 5.83 7.69 -4.93
C ARG A 31 6.55 7.30 -3.66
N SER A 32 6.55 6.00 -3.37
CA SER A 32 7.31 5.43 -2.25
C SER A 32 8.63 4.86 -2.72
N SER A 33 9.61 4.86 -1.83
CA SER A 33 10.91 4.24 -2.05
C SER A 33 11.36 3.52 -0.76
N THR A 34 12.62 3.60 -0.37
CA THR A 34 13.12 2.93 0.84
C THR A 34 12.42 3.38 2.12
N ASP A 35 11.79 4.55 2.14
CA ASP A 35 10.99 5.01 3.27
C ASP A 35 9.88 4.03 3.65
N ALA A 36 9.23 3.43 2.67
CA ALA A 36 8.18 2.44 2.90
C ALA A 36 8.73 1.18 3.59
N VAL A 37 9.93 0.74 3.20
CA VAL A 37 10.60 -0.40 3.81
C VAL A 37 10.98 -0.09 5.26
N PHE A 38 11.54 1.09 5.52
CA PHE A 38 11.90 1.50 6.88
C PHE A 38 10.68 1.63 7.77
N LEU A 39 9.58 2.20 7.26
CA LEU A 39 8.33 2.29 8.03
C LEU A 39 7.81 0.89 8.37
N ALA A 40 7.77 -0.01 7.40
CA ALA A 40 7.33 -1.39 7.62
C ALA A 40 8.22 -2.11 8.66
N ALA A 41 9.52 -1.85 8.64
CA ALA A 41 10.45 -2.45 9.59
C ALA A 41 10.28 -1.90 11.01
N ALA A 42 9.80 -0.67 11.15
CA ALA A 42 9.63 -0.02 12.43
C ALA A 42 8.35 -0.42 13.17
N VAL A 43 7.37 -1.02 12.49
CA VAL A 43 6.09 -1.41 13.10
C VAL A 43 6.27 -2.73 13.86
N PRO A 44 6.05 -2.74 15.19
CA PRO A 44 6.26 -3.93 16.01
C PRO A 44 5.03 -4.86 16.00
N ALA A 45 4.56 -5.22 14.81
CA ALA A 45 3.38 -6.07 14.66
C ALA A 45 3.75 -7.56 14.83
N ARG A 46 2.83 -8.33 15.40
CA ARG A 46 2.97 -9.77 15.63
C ARG A 46 1.86 -10.51 14.88
N PRO A 47 2.11 -11.78 14.49
CA PRO A 47 1.08 -12.60 13.85
C PRO A 47 -0.23 -12.59 14.66
N GLY A 48 -1.36 -12.46 13.97
CA GLY A 48 -2.68 -12.41 14.57
C GLY A 48 -3.16 -11.00 14.87
N GLU A 49 -2.30 -10.00 14.82
CA GLU A 49 -2.69 -8.61 15.07
C GLU A 49 -3.29 -7.95 13.83
N SER A 50 -4.06 -6.88 14.06
CA SER A 50 -4.61 -6.03 13.01
C SER A 50 -3.81 -4.74 12.92
N VAL A 51 -3.52 -4.30 11.69
CA VAL A 51 -2.77 -3.06 11.44
C VAL A 51 -3.55 -2.21 10.44
N LEU A 52 -3.71 -0.93 10.76
CA LEU A 52 -4.31 0.06 9.87
C LEU A 52 -3.28 1.12 9.54
N GLU A 53 -3.04 1.34 8.26
CA GLU A 53 -2.21 2.45 7.80
C GLU A 53 -3.11 3.62 7.37
N LEU A 54 -2.88 4.77 7.98
CA LEU A 54 -3.57 6.01 7.61
C LEU A 54 -2.80 6.70 6.49
N GLY A 55 -3.49 7.02 5.38
CA GLY A 55 -2.83 7.57 4.21
C GLY A 55 -1.98 6.54 3.49
N CYS A 56 -2.54 5.38 3.18
CA CYS A 56 -1.74 4.25 2.67
C CYS A 56 -1.22 4.44 1.23
N GLY A 57 -1.71 5.42 0.48
CA GLY A 57 -1.29 5.65 -0.90
C GLY A 57 -1.47 4.40 -1.76
N ALA A 58 -0.43 4.03 -2.50
CA ALA A 58 -0.43 2.82 -3.33
C ALA A 58 -0.25 1.52 -2.53
N GLY A 59 -0.05 1.61 -1.22
CA GLY A 59 0.03 0.45 -0.34
C GLY A 59 1.43 -0.11 -0.11
N ALA A 60 2.48 0.62 -0.47
CA ALA A 60 3.84 0.10 -0.39
C ALA A 60 4.23 -0.32 1.03
N ALA A 61 4.04 0.54 2.04
CA ALA A 61 4.47 0.24 3.41
C ALA A 61 3.66 -0.90 4.01
N ILE A 62 2.33 -0.87 3.88
CA ILE A 62 1.47 -1.91 4.48
C ILE A 62 1.72 -3.29 3.83
N LEU A 63 1.97 -3.32 2.53
CA LEU A 63 2.26 -4.57 1.83
C LEU A 63 3.66 -5.09 2.17
N CYS A 64 4.65 -4.21 2.35
CA CYS A 64 5.95 -4.61 2.85
C CYS A 64 5.86 -5.19 4.27
N LEU A 65 5.02 -4.61 5.12
CA LEU A 65 4.77 -5.14 6.46
C LEU A 65 4.17 -6.55 6.38
N GLY A 66 3.17 -6.75 5.54
CA GLY A 66 2.55 -8.05 5.34
C GLY A 66 3.50 -9.11 4.79
N ALA A 67 4.51 -8.69 4.01
CA ALA A 67 5.55 -9.60 3.55
C ALA A 67 6.53 -9.97 4.66
N ARG A 68 6.79 -9.03 5.60
CA ARG A 68 7.71 -9.24 6.72
C ARG A 68 7.08 -10.08 7.83
N VAL A 69 5.83 -9.86 8.13
CA VAL A 69 5.14 -10.52 9.25
C VAL A 69 3.91 -11.25 8.73
N ALA A 70 3.91 -12.57 8.83
CA ALA A 70 2.78 -13.39 8.40
C ALA A 70 1.61 -13.31 9.41
N GLY A 71 0.41 -13.53 8.92
CA GLY A 71 -0.78 -13.66 9.78
C GLY A 71 -1.37 -12.35 10.27
N LEU A 72 -1.01 -11.22 9.67
CA LEU A 72 -1.60 -9.92 10.02
C LEU A 72 -2.90 -9.70 9.27
N SER A 73 -3.84 -9.02 9.92
CA SER A 73 -5.01 -8.43 9.27
C SER A 73 -4.66 -7.01 8.87
N LEU A 74 -4.60 -6.73 7.57
CA LEU A 74 -4.12 -5.46 7.05
C LEU A 74 -5.28 -4.61 6.53
N ALA A 75 -5.26 -3.33 6.88
CA ALA A 75 -6.21 -2.34 6.35
C ALA A 75 -5.48 -1.04 6.06
N GLY A 76 -5.98 -0.30 5.07
CA GLY A 76 -5.47 1.01 4.71
C GLY A 76 -6.62 1.99 4.51
N LEU A 77 -6.41 3.24 4.92
CA LEU A 77 -7.32 4.34 4.64
C LEU A 77 -6.61 5.33 3.72
N GLU A 78 -7.23 5.66 2.62
CA GLU A 78 -6.68 6.59 1.65
C GLU A 78 -7.74 7.61 1.21
N LEU A 79 -7.39 8.89 1.29
CA LEU A 79 -8.29 10.00 0.93
C LEU A 79 -8.60 10.00 -0.57
N GLN A 80 -7.60 9.74 -1.42
CA GLN A 80 -7.74 9.83 -2.87
C GLN A 80 -8.23 8.50 -3.46
N PRO A 81 -9.43 8.46 -4.06
CA PRO A 81 -9.97 7.20 -4.58
C PRO A 81 -9.09 6.52 -5.62
N GLY A 82 -8.37 7.29 -6.45
CA GLY A 82 -7.44 6.71 -7.43
C GLY A 82 -6.30 5.94 -6.77
N TYR A 83 -5.74 6.46 -5.68
CA TYR A 83 -4.70 5.75 -4.91
C TYR A 83 -5.28 4.59 -4.12
N ALA A 84 -6.50 4.72 -3.58
CA ALA A 84 -7.15 3.63 -2.87
C ALA A 84 -7.38 2.43 -3.81
N ALA A 85 -7.82 2.68 -5.03
CA ALA A 85 -7.98 1.63 -6.05
C ALA A 85 -6.64 0.99 -6.40
N LEU A 86 -5.58 1.79 -6.47
CA LEU A 86 -4.23 1.30 -6.76
C LEU A 86 -3.69 0.42 -5.63
N ALA A 87 -3.93 0.80 -4.37
CA ALA A 87 -3.56 -0.02 -3.22
C ALA A 87 -4.25 -1.39 -3.25
N ALA A 88 -5.54 -1.42 -3.58
CA ALA A 88 -6.29 -2.67 -3.71
C ALA A 88 -5.74 -3.55 -4.84
N ALA A 89 -5.40 -2.94 -5.99
CA ALA A 89 -4.81 -3.66 -7.12
C ALA A 89 -3.43 -4.22 -6.77
N ASN A 90 -2.62 -3.45 -6.04
CA ASN A 90 -1.30 -3.89 -5.60
C ASN A 90 -1.40 -5.05 -4.60
N ALA A 91 -2.36 -5.00 -3.68
CA ALA A 91 -2.59 -6.09 -2.74
C ALA A 91 -2.92 -7.39 -3.48
N GLU A 92 -3.83 -7.32 -4.44
CA GLU A 92 -4.22 -8.47 -5.26
C GLU A 92 -3.03 -9.01 -6.05
N ALA A 93 -2.26 -8.14 -6.70
CA ALA A 93 -1.09 -8.53 -7.49
C ALA A 93 -0.01 -9.19 -6.64
N ASN A 94 0.09 -8.85 -5.35
CA ASN A 94 1.04 -9.44 -4.43
C ASN A 94 0.46 -10.63 -3.63
N GLY A 95 -0.77 -11.03 -3.93
CA GLY A 95 -1.42 -12.15 -3.23
C GLY A 95 -1.68 -11.88 -1.75
N ARG A 96 -1.90 -10.61 -1.37
CA ARG A 96 -2.14 -10.21 0.02
C ARG A 96 -3.57 -9.72 0.20
N ALA A 97 -4.20 -10.13 1.29
CA ALA A 97 -5.49 -9.57 1.68
C ALA A 97 -5.27 -8.22 2.35
N LEU A 98 -5.86 -7.18 1.79
CA LEU A 98 -5.80 -5.82 2.32
C LEU A 98 -7.19 -5.19 2.18
N GLN A 99 -7.75 -4.74 3.29
CA GLN A 99 -8.97 -3.94 3.26
C GLN A 99 -8.61 -2.48 3.01
N VAL A 100 -9.03 -1.95 1.87
CA VAL A 100 -8.77 -0.56 1.53
C VAL A 100 -10.06 0.24 1.65
N HIS A 101 -9.98 1.32 2.43
CA HIS A 101 -11.09 2.26 2.60
C HIS A 101 -10.71 3.59 1.96
N ALA A 102 -11.54 4.08 1.04
CA ALA A 102 -11.39 5.42 0.49
C ALA A 102 -12.19 6.38 1.36
N GLY A 103 -11.52 7.38 1.94
CA GLY A 103 -12.20 8.32 2.81
C GLY A 103 -11.25 9.26 3.53
N ASP A 104 -11.85 10.17 4.29
CA ASP A 104 -11.16 11.20 5.05
C ASP A 104 -11.33 10.93 6.55
N LEU A 105 -10.22 10.98 7.30
CA LEU A 105 -10.25 10.85 8.76
C LEU A 105 -11.12 11.90 9.43
N ALA A 106 -11.22 13.09 8.81
CA ALA A 106 -11.98 14.21 9.36
C ALA A 106 -13.47 14.14 9.05
N ALA A 107 -13.89 13.20 8.24
CA ALA A 107 -15.29 13.08 7.81
C ALA A 107 -16.16 12.29 8.76
#